data_76a28278687f4d1801a47adfc0997925
#
_entry.id   76a28278687f4d1801a47adfc0997925
#
_cell.length_a   1.000
_cell.length_b   1.000
_cell.length_c   1.000
_cell.angle_alpha   90.00
_cell.angle_beta   90.00
_cell.angle_gamma   90.00
#
_symmetry.space_group_name_H-M   'P 1'
#
loop_
_entity.id
_entity.type
_entity.pdbx_description
1 polymer ?
#
loop_
_entity_poly.entity_id
_entity_poly.type
_entity_poly.pdbx_seq_one_letter_code
_entity_poly.pdbx_strand_id
1 'polypeptide(L)'
;YPAGNWLSLLEVPDASMFPGTGPTGNGISPNIQHQADYIRMITSGGCVVCHQLGNKATRELPALFNGYDTSAAAWNRRIQSGQAGGFMTRTWTGMGLDHSSKIFGDWTDRIAAGELPPVPERPQGVERNVVITQWDWADETAYLHDVVSTDRRNPTLNGYGKLYGAMEESADYLPMLDPVTNSIDRMPLTMMDPDAGPVSGPNLAESPNWGDEAIWDSRANVHNPMFDQDGRVWITARVRGRTNPDFCQEGSSHPSAQAYPTQANGRQLGMHDPSTGEYTH
;
A
#
# COMPACT_ATOMS: atom_id res chain seq x y z
N TYR A 1 10.40 12.87 -12.11
CA TYR A 1 11.47 12.21 -11.34
C TYR A 1 10.98 10.88 -10.81
N PRO A 2 11.77 9.79 -10.88
CA PRO A 2 11.50 8.52 -10.22
C PRO A 2 11.32 8.65 -8.71
N ALA A 3 10.57 7.73 -8.09
CA ALA A 3 10.30 7.76 -6.66
C ALA A 3 11.58 7.83 -5.80
N GLY A 4 12.62 7.09 -6.17
CA GLY A 4 13.90 7.11 -5.47
C GLY A 4 14.57 8.49 -5.44
N ASN A 5 14.38 9.32 -6.49
CA ASN A 5 14.89 10.68 -6.50
C ASN A 5 14.15 11.57 -5.48
N TRP A 6 12.84 11.40 -5.34
CA TRP A 6 12.06 12.10 -4.32
C TRP A 6 12.43 11.64 -2.92
N LEU A 7 12.69 10.34 -2.73
CA LEU A 7 13.15 9.81 -1.46
C LEU A 7 14.53 10.37 -1.07
N SER A 8 15.39 10.69 -2.04
CA SER A 8 16.70 11.27 -1.74
C SER A 8 16.65 12.66 -1.10
N LEU A 9 15.51 13.33 -1.14
CA LEU A 9 15.26 14.57 -0.41
C LEU A 9 14.97 14.35 1.09
N LEU A 10 14.72 13.10 1.52
CA LEU A 10 14.49 12.82 2.93
C LEU A 10 15.80 12.98 3.70
N GLU A 11 15.84 13.95 4.60
CA GLU A 11 17.02 14.23 5.43
C GLU A 11 17.07 13.23 6.60
N VAL A 12 17.96 12.25 6.47
CA VAL A 12 18.22 11.33 7.58
C VAL A 12 19.14 11.98 8.61
N PRO A 13 19.04 11.59 9.91
CA PRO A 13 19.93 12.13 10.94
C PRO A 13 21.41 11.94 10.61
N ASP A 14 22.23 12.95 10.91
CA ASP A 14 23.68 12.85 10.75
C ASP A 14 24.30 11.72 11.60
N ALA A 15 25.38 11.14 11.11
CA ALA A 15 26.04 10.02 11.78
C ALA A 15 26.49 10.36 13.23
N SER A 16 26.78 11.64 13.51
CA SER A 16 27.15 12.12 14.84
C SER A 16 25.98 12.11 15.85
N MET A 17 24.75 11.97 15.39
CA MET A 17 23.57 11.85 16.26
C MET A 17 23.38 10.46 16.84
N PHE A 18 24.20 9.50 16.44
CA PHE A 18 24.10 8.11 16.92
C PHE A 18 25.25 7.79 17.92
N PRO A 19 24.97 6.92 18.91
CA PRO A 19 23.71 6.25 19.17
C PRO A 19 22.57 7.19 19.56
N GLY A 20 21.32 6.75 19.30
CA GLY A 20 20.15 7.48 19.74
C GLY A 20 20.09 7.63 21.27
N THR A 21 19.54 8.74 21.75
CA THR A 21 19.48 9.06 23.19
C THR A 21 18.04 9.14 23.73
N GLY A 22 17.06 8.82 22.91
CA GLY A 22 15.64 8.76 23.30
C GLY A 22 14.94 10.11 23.30
N PRO A 23 13.65 10.11 23.69
CA PRO A 23 12.77 11.29 23.57
C PRO A 23 13.21 12.49 24.41
N THR A 24 13.95 12.29 25.51
CA THR A 24 14.51 13.37 26.34
C THR A 24 15.88 13.87 25.85
N GLY A 25 16.43 13.22 24.84
CA GLY A 25 17.71 13.56 24.20
C GLY A 25 17.49 14.05 22.77
N ASN A 26 18.08 13.33 21.80
CA ASN A 26 18.02 13.70 20.38
C ASN A 26 16.75 13.16 19.64
N GLY A 27 15.85 12.50 20.35
CA GLY A 27 14.60 11.97 19.80
C GLY A 27 14.74 10.65 19.05
N ILE A 28 15.95 10.21 18.72
CA ILE A 28 16.22 8.93 18.06
C ILE A 28 16.17 7.81 19.11
N SER A 29 15.55 6.70 18.78
CA SER A 29 15.45 5.56 19.68
C SER A 29 16.83 5.07 20.14
N PRO A 30 17.04 4.79 21.45
CA PRO A 30 18.30 4.25 21.97
C PRO A 30 18.67 2.89 21.36
N ASN A 31 17.71 2.19 20.75
CA ASN A 31 17.98 0.92 20.07
C ASN A 31 18.70 1.10 18.74
N ILE A 32 18.73 2.31 18.19
CA ILE A 32 19.43 2.64 16.95
C ILE A 32 20.85 3.09 17.29
N GLN A 33 21.81 2.24 17.00
CA GLN A 33 23.21 2.48 17.36
C GLN A 33 23.98 3.23 16.27
N HIS A 34 23.57 3.09 15.00
CA HIS A 34 24.25 3.68 13.87
C HIS A 34 23.27 4.27 12.86
N GLN A 35 23.72 5.28 12.13
CA GLN A 35 22.95 5.86 11.01
C GLN A 35 22.49 4.78 10.02
N ALA A 36 23.33 3.79 9.73
CA ALA A 36 22.98 2.68 8.84
C ALA A 36 21.78 1.86 9.33
N ASP A 37 21.58 1.73 10.64
CA ASP A 37 20.42 1.05 11.21
C ASP A 37 19.15 1.86 10.98
N TYR A 38 19.23 3.18 11.15
CA TYR A 38 18.12 4.10 10.86
C TYR A 38 17.72 4.04 9.38
N ILE A 39 18.69 4.15 8.48
CA ILE A 39 18.47 4.06 7.03
C ILE A 39 17.86 2.71 6.65
N ARG A 40 18.33 1.61 7.24
CA ARG A 40 17.81 0.26 6.98
C ARG A 40 16.33 0.13 7.37
N MET A 41 15.91 0.75 8.47
CA MET A 41 14.50 0.75 8.86
C MET A 41 13.62 1.48 7.85
N ILE A 42 14.12 2.49 7.16
CA ILE A 42 13.40 3.16 6.08
C ILE A 42 13.43 2.32 4.80
N THR A 43 14.59 1.82 4.40
CA THR A 43 14.86 1.32 3.04
C THR A 43 14.74 -0.19 2.86
N SER A 44 14.83 -1.01 3.90
CA SER A 44 14.84 -2.47 3.72
C SER A 44 14.17 -3.27 4.83
N GLY A 45 13.86 -2.67 5.96
CA GLY A 45 13.27 -3.37 7.10
C GLY A 45 11.93 -2.81 7.57
N GLY A 46 11.44 -1.75 6.94
CA GLY A 46 10.24 -1.06 7.37
C GLY A 46 9.40 -0.58 6.19
N CYS A 47 9.47 0.72 5.90
CA CYS A 47 8.55 1.36 4.94
C CYS A 47 8.58 0.75 3.53
N VAL A 48 9.75 0.45 3.00
CA VAL A 48 9.93 -0.05 1.62
C VAL A 48 9.50 -1.50 1.44
N VAL A 49 9.21 -2.20 2.51
CA VAL A 49 8.61 -3.55 2.42
C VAL A 49 7.25 -3.51 1.73
N CYS A 50 6.48 -2.44 1.94
CA CYS A 50 5.14 -2.27 1.37
C CYS A 50 5.02 -1.06 0.44
N HIS A 51 5.86 -0.02 0.62
CA HIS A 51 5.76 1.24 -0.10
C HIS A 51 6.96 1.51 -0.99
N GLN A 52 6.72 1.98 -2.20
CA GLN A 52 7.75 2.65 -2.99
C GLN A 52 7.85 4.10 -2.50
N LEU A 53 8.64 4.35 -1.46
CA LEU A 53 8.79 5.69 -0.91
C LEU A 53 9.27 6.70 -1.95
N GLY A 54 8.64 7.86 -1.96
CA GLY A 54 8.88 8.93 -2.92
C GLY A 54 7.91 8.93 -4.09
N ASN A 55 7.04 7.91 -4.23
CA ASN A 55 5.88 8.03 -5.13
C ASN A 55 4.89 9.06 -4.56
N LYS A 56 3.94 9.51 -5.41
CA LYS A 56 3.00 10.58 -5.02
C LYS A 56 2.24 10.23 -3.74
N ALA A 57 1.73 9.02 -3.64
CA ALA A 57 0.96 8.57 -2.49
C ALA A 57 1.76 8.58 -1.17
N THR A 58 3.09 8.51 -1.20
CA THR A 58 3.93 8.53 0.00
C THR A 58 4.57 9.87 0.30
N ARG A 59 4.93 10.68 -0.73
CA ARG A 59 5.61 11.97 -0.52
C ARG A 59 4.67 13.14 -0.27
N GLU A 60 3.37 12.99 -0.59
CA GLU A 60 2.36 14.02 -0.39
C GLU A 60 1.41 13.61 0.74
N LEU A 61 0.95 14.57 1.52
CA LEU A 61 -0.11 14.34 2.50
C LEU A 61 -1.47 14.56 1.81
N PRO A 62 -2.35 13.54 1.78
CA PRO A 62 -3.70 13.68 1.24
C PRO A 62 -4.52 14.74 1.97
N ALA A 63 -5.50 15.32 1.30
CA ALA A 63 -6.40 16.34 1.86
C ALA A 63 -7.09 15.90 3.15
N LEU A 64 -7.29 14.62 3.36
CA LEU A 64 -7.76 13.99 4.60
C LEU A 64 -6.97 14.45 5.85
N PHE A 65 -5.69 14.79 5.69
CA PHE A 65 -4.82 15.21 6.79
C PHE A 65 -4.68 16.73 6.94
N ASN A 66 -5.44 17.54 6.19
CA ASN A 66 -5.35 19.01 6.24
C ASN A 66 -5.82 19.63 7.58
N GLY A 67 -6.47 18.85 8.44
CA GLY A 67 -6.93 19.32 9.75
C GLY A 67 -5.87 19.32 10.86
N TYR A 68 -4.63 18.91 10.56
CA TYR A 68 -3.54 18.85 11.53
C TYR A 68 -2.71 20.13 11.51
N ASP A 69 -2.29 20.61 12.69
CA ASP A 69 -1.52 21.86 12.84
C ASP A 69 -0.13 21.81 12.19
N THR A 70 0.43 20.62 12.04
CA THR A 70 1.75 20.40 11.42
C THR A 70 1.77 19.11 10.58
N SER A 71 2.61 19.10 9.56
CA SER A 71 2.83 17.89 8.77
C SER A 71 3.42 16.74 9.59
N ALA A 72 4.18 17.02 10.63
CA ALA A 72 4.64 16.00 11.58
C ALA A 72 3.47 15.33 12.33
N ALA A 73 2.48 16.11 12.78
CA ALA A 73 1.27 15.58 13.40
C ALA A 73 0.41 14.79 12.40
N ALA A 74 0.29 15.28 11.17
CA ALA A 74 -0.38 14.59 10.08
C ALA A 74 0.30 13.23 9.76
N TRP A 75 1.62 13.20 9.69
CA TRP A 75 2.39 11.97 9.51
C TRP A 75 2.22 10.98 10.67
N ASN A 76 2.25 11.49 11.91
CA ASN A 76 2.00 10.63 13.07
C ASN A 76 0.61 9.97 12.98
N ARG A 77 -0.40 10.73 12.59
CA ARG A 77 -1.75 10.18 12.33
C ARG A 77 -1.74 9.16 11.20
N ARG A 78 -1.11 9.50 10.09
CA ARG A 78 -1.09 8.68 8.88
C ARG A 78 -0.52 7.29 9.12
N ILE A 79 0.63 7.18 9.79
CA ILE A 79 1.30 5.90 10.04
C ILE A 79 0.51 4.97 10.98
N GLN A 80 -0.47 5.51 11.67
CA GLN A 80 -1.35 4.74 12.55
C GLN A 80 -2.59 4.21 11.83
N SER A 81 -2.79 4.58 10.58
CA SER A 81 -4.00 4.32 9.82
C SER A 81 -3.90 3.07 8.97
N GLY A 82 -5.05 2.43 8.73
CA GLY A 82 -5.18 1.26 7.89
C GLY A 82 -4.69 -0.04 8.52
N GLN A 83 -4.77 -1.11 7.76
CA GLN A 83 -4.42 -2.46 8.21
C GLN A 83 -2.98 -2.56 8.71
N ALA A 84 -2.05 -1.91 8.02
CA ALA A 84 -0.64 -1.91 8.37
C ALA A 84 -0.27 -0.88 9.46
N GLY A 85 -1.24 -0.13 10.01
CA GLY A 85 -1.01 0.91 10.99
C GLY A 85 -0.22 0.45 12.21
N GLY A 86 -0.51 -0.73 12.72
CA GLY A 86 0.25 -1.32 13.83
C GLY A 86 1.72 -1.62 13.48
N PHE A 87 2.01 -2.04 12.25
CA PHE A 87 3.38 -2.26 11.76
C PHE A 87 4.12 -0.93 11.55
N MET A 88 3.48 0.02 10.89
CA MET A 88 4.05 1.34 10.66
C MET A 88 4.35 2.07 11.98
N THR A 89 3.43 2.02 12.93
CA THR A 89 3.61 2.63 14.26
C THR A 89 4.78 2.00 15.00
N ARG A 90 4.93 0.68 14.99
CA ARG A 90 6.08 0.01 15.61
C ARG A 90 7.40 0.42 14.97
N THR A 91 7.45 0.49 13.64
CA THR A 91 8.64 0.95 12.91
C THR A 91 9.00 2.39 13.31
N TRP A 92 8.02 3.28 13.30
CA TRP A 92 8.20 4.69 13.68
C TRP A 92 8.68 4.85 15.12
N THR A 93 8.04 4.14 16.05
CA THR A 93 8.46 4.13 17.46
C THR A 93 9.85 3.55 17.64
N GLY A 94 10.18 2.50 16.88
CA GLY A 94 11.52 1.89 16.86
C GLY A 94 12.61 2.82 16.36
N MET A 95 12.27 3.83 15.55
CA MET A 95 13.19 4.86 15.07
C MET A 95 13.23 6.09 15.99
N GLY A 96 12.18 6.33 16.76
CA GLY A 96 11.92 7.54 17.53
C GLY A 96 10.73 8.28 16.93
N LEU A 97 9.56 8.14 17.56
CA LEU A 97 8.28 8.56 17.00
C LEU A 97 8.27 10.03 16.56
N ASP A 98 8.56 10.94 17.48
CA ASP A 98 8.50 12.39 17.22
C ASP A 98 9.58 12.83 16.23
N HIS A 99 10.76 12.27 16.35
CA HIS A 99 11.87 12.56 15.45
C HIS A 99 11.55 12.13 14.01
N SER A 100 11.07 10.91 13.84
CA SER A 100 10.68 10.40 12.51
C SER A 100 9.51 11.17 11.92
N SER A 101 8.49 11.49 12.73
CA SER A 101 7.35 12.29 12.29
C SER A 101 7.78 13.67 11.79
N LYS A 102 8.74 14.29 12.48
CA LYS A 102 9.32 15.58 12.07
C LYS A 102 10.06 15.47 10.74
N ILE A 103 10.94 14.49 10.57
CA ILE A 103 11.73 14.32 9.34
C ILE A 103 10.83 14.11 8.13
N PHE A 104 9.83 13.27 8.24
CA PHE A 104 8.89 13.04 7.14
C PHE A 104 7.95 14.23 6.92
N GLY A 105 7.56 14.95 7.96
CA GLY A 105 6.84 16.21 7.85
C GLY A 105 7.63 17.26 7.10
N ASP A 106 8.89 17.51 7.52
CA ASP A 106 9.80 18.45 6.85
C ASP A 106 10.03 18.07 5.38
N TRP A 107 10.17 16.78 5.09
CA TRP A 107 10.30 16.28 3.72
C TRP A 107 9.07 16.62 2.85
N THR A 108 7.88 16.34 3.37
CA THR A 108 6.62 16.64 2.68
C THR A 108 6.45 18.15 2.47
N ASP A 109 6.75 18.96 3.49
CA ASP A 109 6.63 20.42 3.43
C ASP A 109 7.57 21.04 2.39
N ARG A 110 8.81 20.56 2.30
CA ARG A 110 9.78 21.01 1.30
C ARG A 110 9.32 20.68 -0.12
N ILE A 111 8.81 19.48 -0.32
CA ILE A 111 8.25 19.07 -1.62
C ILE A 111 7.03 19.93 -1.96
N ALA A 112 6.12 20.15 -1.02
CA ALA A 112 4.95 21.00 -1.23
C ALA A 112 5.33 22.46 -1.50
N ALA A 113 6.44 22.94 -0.96
CA ALA A 113 7.02 24.24 -1.25
C ALA A 113 7.73 24.33 -2.61
N GLY A 114 7.79 23.23 -3.35
CA GLY A 114 8.36 23.18 -4.72
C GLY A 114 9.81 22.71 -4.78
N GLU A 115 10.37 22.14 -3.71
CA GLU A 115 11.69 21.53 -3.78
C GLU A 115 11.68 20.34 -4.73
N LEU A 116 12.65 20.31 -5.62
CA LEU A 116 12.80 19.25 -6.63
C LEU A 116 14.07 18.45 -6.38
N PRO A 117 14.03 17.14 -6.64
CA PRO A 117 15.24 16.34 -6.63
C PRO A 117 16.31 16.89 -7.56
N PRO A 118 17.60 16.68 -7.26
CA PRO A 118 18.67 17.06 -8.16
C PRO A 118 18.47 16.37 -9.52
N VAL A 119 18.75 17.09 -10.58
CA VAL A 119 18.67 16.54 -11.94
C VAL A 119 19.72 15.43 -12.06
N PRO A 120 19.31 14.18 -12.37
CA PRO A 120 20.28 13.10 -12.53
C PRO A 120 21.22 13.39 -13.71
N GLU A 121 22.45 12.95 -13.58
CA GLU A 121 23.42 13.05 -14.67
C GLU A 121 22.88 12.29 -15.90
N ARG A 122 23.09 12.91 -17.09
CA ARG A 122 22.68 12.28 -18.32
C ARG A 122 23.49 11.00 -18.56
N PRO A 123 22.85 9.84 -18.75
CA PRO A 123 23.55 8.59 -19.03
C PRO A 123 24.50 8.70 -20.22
N GLN A 124 25.57 7.94 -20.18
CA GLN A 124 26.55 7.82 -21.25
C GLN A 124 26.45 6.43 -21.93
N GLY A 125 27.11 6.26 -23.07
CA GLY A 125 27.14 4.97 -23.75
C GLY A 125 25.76 4.49 -24.19
N VAL A 126 25.51 3.20 -24.04
CA VAL A 126 24.26 2.54 -24.49
C VAL A 126 23.06 2.92 -23.64
N GLU A 127 23.25 3.29 -22.40
CA GLU A 127 22.20 3.71 -21.45
C GLU A 127 21.47 4.98 -21.96
N ARG A 128 22.10 5.79 -22.80
CA ARG A 128 21.46 6.96 -23.43
C ARG A 128 20.26 6.60 -24.30
N ASN A 129 20.18 5.36 -24.75
CA ASN A 129 19.11 4.86 -25.61
C ASN A 129 17.97 4.21 -24.82
N VAL A 130 18.12 4.10 -23.49
CA VAL A 130 17.08 3.55 -22.62
C VAL A 130 16.11 4.67 -22.23
N VAL A 131 14.83 4.43 -22.49
CA VAL A 131 13.74 5.28 -22.02
C VAL A 131 13.01 4.53 -20.91
N ILE A 132 12.90 5.16 -19.75
CA ILE A 132 12.14 4.64 -18.63
C ILE A 132 10.90 5.49 -18.47
N THR A 133 9.73 4.85 -18.56
CA THR A 133 8.46 5.49 -18.22
C THR A 133 8.05 5.03 -16.83
N GLN A 134 7.71 5.98 -15.98
CA GLN A 134 7.23 5.72 -14.64
C GLN A 134 5.84 6.33 -14.48
N TRP A 135 4.92 5.53 -13.97
CA TRP A 135 3.56 5.96 -13.64
C TRP A 135 3.36 5.99 -12.14
N ASP A 136 2.74 7.05 -11.66
CA ASP A 136 2.27 7.19 -10.29
C ASP A 136 0.73 7.11 -10.34
N TRP A 137 0.19 5.93 -10.21
CA TRP A 137 -1.21 5.60 -10.45
C TRP A 137 -1.95 5.06 -9.23
N ALA A 138 -1.32 5.15 -8.06
CA ALA A 138 -1.98 4.88 -6.80
C ALA A 138 -2.98 5.99 -6.44
N ASP A 139 -3.94 5.67 -5.60
CA ASP A 139 -4.84 6.63 -4.98
C ASP A 139 -4.11 7.40 -3.86
N GLU A 140 -4.61 8.58 -3.51
CA GLU A 140 -4.04 9.41 -2.43
C GLU A 140 -4.04 8.71 -1.06
N THR A 141 -5.01 7.83 -0.82
CA THR A 141 -5.20 7.14 0.45
C THR A 141 -4.90 5.66 0.37
N ALA A 142 -4.47 5.17 -0.78
CA ALA A 142 -4.24 3.76 -1.03
C ALA A 142 -2.87 3.53 -1.69
N TYR A 143 -2.28 2.38 -1.46
CA TYR A 143 -1.07 1.97 -2.13
C TYR A 143 -1.32 0.74 -2.99
N LEU A 144 -0.54 0.62 -4.05
CA LEU A 144 -0.58 -0.51 -4.96
C LEU A 144 0.26 -1.64 -4.38
N HIS A 145 -0.38 -2.69 -3.90
CA HIS A 145 0.28 -3.81 -3.26
C HIS A 145 0.81 -4.83 -4.27
N ASP A 146 -0.03 -5.20 -5.23
CA ASP A 146 0.29 -6.18 -6.28
C ASP A 146 -0.01 -5.60 -7.66
N VAL A 147 0.74 -6.03 -8.66
CA VAL A 147 0.52 -5.65 -10.07
C VAL A 147 0.72 -6.85 -10.96
N VAL A 148 -0.15 -7.00 -11.95
CA VAL A 148 0.04 -7.96 -13.05
C VAL A 148 -0.04 -7.26 -14.41
N SER A 149 0.87 -7.61 -15.31
CA SER A 149 0.92 -7.10 -16.68
C SER A 149 0.79 -8.21 -17.74
N THR A 150 1.18 -9.43 -17.39
CA THR A 150 1.20 -10.57 -18.32
C THR A 150 1.25 -11.89 -17.56
N ASP A 151 1.16 -13.02 -18.28
CA ASP A 151 1.43 -14.35 -17.71
C ASP A 151 2.90 -14.74 -17.94
N ARG A 152 3.61 -15.11 -16.88
CA ARG A 152 5.00 -15.57 -16.96
C ARG A 152 5.20 -16.74 -17.93
N ARG A 153 4.20 -17.59 -18.09
CA ARG A 153 4.23 -18.77 -18.99
C ARG A 153 3.98 -18.38 -20.45
N ASN A 154 3.31 -17.25 -20.66
CA ASN A 154 3.04 -16.69 -21.99
C ASN A 154 3.26 -15.16 -21.94
N PRO A 155 4.51 -14.68 -22.03
CA PRO A 155 4.83 -13.26 -21.88
C PRO A 155 4.24 -12.34 -22.95
N THR A 156 3.69 -12.90 -24.02
CA THR A 156 2.99 -12.13 -25.06
C THR A 156 1.50 -11.94 -24.78
N LEU A 157 0.96 -12.69 -23.82
CA LEU A 157 -0.40 -12.48 -23.34
C LEU A 157 -0.51 -11.07 -22.79
N ASN A 158 -1.52 -10.34 -23.23
CA ASN A 158 -1.74 -8.94 -22.82
C ASN A 158 -0.57 -7.99 -23.16
N GLY A 159 0.18 -8.26 -24.23
CA GLY A 159 1.44 -7.59 -24.56
C GLY A 159 1.39 -6.07 -24.71
N TYR A 160 0.22 -5.50 -25.00
CA TYR A 160 -0.04 -4.05 -25.04
C TYR A 160 -1.31 -3.67 -24.28
N GLY A 161 -1.79 -4.56 -23.45
CA GLY A 161 -3.00 -4.35 -22.67
C GLY A 161 -2.75 -3.61 -21.36
N LYS A 162 -3.83 -3.40 -20.62
CA LYS A 162 -3.79 -2.72 -19.32
C LYS A 162 -3.03 -3.55 -18.27
N LEU A 163 -2.36 -2.85 -17.37
CA LEU A 163 -1.85 -3.42 -16.12
C LEU A 163 -2.97 -3.38 -15.07
N TYR A 164 -3.07 -4.41 -14.27
CA TYR A 164 -4.05 -4.52 -13.20
C TYR A 164 -3.37 -4.53 -11.85
N GLY A 165 -3.81 -3.64 -10.97
CA GLY A 165 -3.27 -3.50 -9.63
C GLY A 165 -4.22 -4.04 -8.57
N ALA A 166 -3.70 -4.27 -7.37
CA ALA A 166 -4.49 -4.56 -6.18
C ALA A 166 -4.08 -3.63 -5.06
N MET A 167 -5.05 -2.99 -4.43
CA MET A 167 -4.84 -2.02 -3.34
C MET A 167 -5.30 -2.59 -1.99
N GLU A 168 -5.28 -3.89 -1.86
CA GLU A 168 -5.58 -4.65 -0.65
C GLU A 168 -6.78 -4.06 0.12
N GLU A 169 -6.60 -3.62 1.34
CA GLU A 169 -7.68 -3.14 2.20
C GLU A 169 -8.11 -1.68 1.96
N SER A 170 -7.47 -1.02 1.02
CA SER A 170 -7.64 0.42 0.83
C SER A 170 -8.83 0.77 -0.05
N ALA A 171 -9.24 -0.11 -0.98
CA ALA A 171 -10.29 0.22 -1.94
C ALA A 171 -11.02 -1.01 -2.49
N ASP A 172 -12.28 -0.82 -2.88
CA ASP A 172 -13.12 -1.84 -3.50
C ASP A 172 -13.14 -1.70 -5.03
N TYR A 173 -11.97 -1.54 -5.62
CA TYR A 173 -11.77 -1.56 -7.08
C TYR A 173 -10.37 -2.05 -7.43
N LEU A 174 -10.20 -2.56 -8.65
CA LEU A 174 -8.88 -2.76 -9.24
C LEU A 174 -8.50 -1.49 -10.00
N PRO A 175 -7.38 -0.86 -9.69
CA PRO A 175 -6.82 0.17 -10.54
C PRO A 175 -6.26 -0.48 -11.81
N MET A 176 -6.52 0.14 -12.95
CA MET A 176 -6.04 -0.29 -14.26
C MET A 176 -5.23 0.83 -14.89
N LEU A 177 -4.01 0.52 -15.33
CA LEU A 177 -3.16 1.45 -16.08
C LEU A 177 -3.05 1.00 -17.53
N ASP A 178 -3.41 1.86 -18.46
CA ASP A 178 -3.13 1.67 -19.87
C ASP A 178 -1.76 2.32 -20.21
N PRO A 179 -0.73 1.52 -20.51
CA PRO A 179 0.61 2.04 -20.77
C PRO A 179 0.75 2.68 -22.15
N VAL A 180 -0.21 2.47 -23.06
CA VAL A 180 -0.21 3.05 -24.41
C VAL A 180 -0.76 4.46 -24.39
N THR A 181 -1.86 4.66 -23.70
CA THR A 181 -2.54 5.96 -23.59
C THR A 181 -2.09 6.77 -22.37
N ASN A 182 -1.36 6.15 -21.42
CA ASN A 182 -0.99 6.72 -20.12
C ASN A 182 -2.22 7.14 -19.31
N SER A 183 -3.29 6.36 -19.41
CA SER A 183 -4.55 6.61 -18.69
C SER A 183 -4.76 5.61 -17.57
N ILE A 184 -5.47 6.06 -16.53
CA ILE A 184 -5.85 5.26 -15.38
C ILE A 184 -7.36 5.08 -15.41
N ASP A 185 -7.81 3.88 -15.09
CA ASP A 185 -9.21 3.49 -14.98
C ASP A 185 -9.41 2.65 -13.71
N ARG A 186 -10.66 2.40 -13.32
CA ARG A 186 -11.02 1.67 -12.12
C ARG A 186 -12.10 0.65 -12.44
N MET A 187 -11.87 -0.62 -12.11
CA MET A 187 -12.89 -1.65 -12.17
C MET A 187 -13.46 -1.89 -10.78
N PRO A 188 -14.73 -1.56 -10.51
CA PRO A 188 -15.35 -1.82 -9.22
C PRO A 188 -15.40 -3.31 -8.89
N LEU A 189 -15.15 -3.65 -7.65
CA LEU A 189 -15.31 -4.98 -7.09
C LEU A 189 -16.65 -5.09 -6.39
N THR A 190 -17.40 -6.13 -6.71
CA THR A 190 -18.68 -6.42 -6.06
C THR A 190 -18.53 -7.52 -5.02
N MET A 191 -19.44 -7.52 -4.06
CA MET A 191 -19.55 -8.54 -3.02
C MET A 191 -20.83 -9.35 -3.22
N MET A 192 -20.78 -10.67 -2.99
CA MET A 192 -21.99 -11.50 -2.92
C MET A 192 -22.85 -11.13 -1.70
N ASP A 193 -22.19 -10.68 -0.64
CA ASP A 193 -22.84 -10.20 0.59
C ASP A 193 -22.65 -8.68 0.65
N PRO A 194 -23.64 -7.90 0.21
CA PRO A 194 -23.56 -6.44 0.18
C PRO A 194 -23.51 -5.83 1.60
N ASP A 195 -23.94 -6.57 2.61
CA ASP A 195 -23.96 -6.14 4.00
C ASP A 195 -22.66 -6.54 4.75
N ALA A 196 -21.73 -7.20 4.07
CA ALA A 196 -20.43 -7.51 4.67
C ALA A 196 -19.72 -6.23 5.09
N GLY A 197 -19.36 -6.15 6.37
CA GLY A 197 -18.62 -5.02 6.91
C GLY A 197 -17.19 -4.91 6.34
N PRO A 198 -16.50 -3.81 6.62
CA PRO A 198 -15.12 -3.60 6.21
C PRO A 198 -14.20 -4.74 6.64
N VAL A 199 -13.13 -4.97 5.87
CA VAL A 199 -12.14 -6.00 6.18
C VAL A 199 -11.37 -5.65 7.43
N SER A 200 -11.02 -4.39 7.58
CA SER A 200 -10.28 -3.86 8.71
C SER A 200 -10.99 -4.04 10.04
N GLY A 201 -12.31 -4.21 10.02
CA GLY A 201 -13.10 -4.38 11.24
C GLY A 201 -13.01 -3.18 12.20
N PRO A 202 -13.73 -3.20 13.31
CA PRO A 202 -13.77 -2.07 14.23
C PRO A 202 -12.41 -1.78 14.88
N ASN A 203 -11.56 -2.77 15.08
CA ASN A 203 -10.25 -2.59 15.71
C ASN A 203 -9.20 -1.86 14.85
N LEU A 204 -9.45 -1.71 13.54
CA LEU A 204 -8.59 -0.97 12.63
C LEU A 204 -9.23 0.33 12.17
N ALA A 205 -10.55 0.46 12.32
CA ALA A 205 -11.30 1.68 12.07
C ALA A 205 -11.08 2.72 13.16
N GLU A 206 -10.94 2.25 14.39
CA GLU A 206 -10.86 3.09 15.59
C GLU A 206 -9.51 2.92 16.29
N SER A 207 -9.02 3.99 16.88
CA SER A 207 -7.84 3.95 17.73
C SER A 207 -7.95 5.00 18.84
N PRO A 208 -7.49 4.68 20.06
CA PRO A 208 -7.45 5.66 21.15
C PRO A 208 -6.66 6.93 20.82
N ASN A 209 -5.81 6.85 19.78
CA ASN A 209 -4.96 7.96 19.38
C ASN A 209 -5.57 8.84 18.27
N TRP A 210 -6.58 8.36 17.52
CA TRP A 210 -7.16 9.12 16.40
C TRP A 210 -8.67 9.09 16.29
N GLY A 211 -9.40 8.47 17.22
CA GLY A 211 -10.86 8.48 17.25
C GLY A 211 -11.52 7.42 16.39
N ASP A 212 -12.78 7.66 16.07
CA ASP A 212 -13.73 6.64 15.61
C ASP A 212 -13.86 6.56 14.09
N GLU A 213 -13.19 7.42 13.33
CA GLU A 213 -13.29 7.42 11.87
C GLU A 213 -12.39 6.36 11.22
N ALA A 214 -12.99 5.52 10.41
CA ALA A 214 -12.26 4.66 9.48
C ALA A 214 -11.75 5.49 8.30
N ILE A 215 -10.44 5.41 8.02
CA ILE A 215 -9.85 6.01 6.81
C ILE A 215 -10.04 5.08 5.61
N TRP A 216 -10.00 3.77 5.85
CA TRP A 216 -10.22 2.74 4.85
C TRP A 216 -11.34 1.82 5.29
N ASP A 217 -12.28 1.57 4.39
CA ASP A 217 -13.47 0.75 4.61
C ASP A 217 -13.64 -0.36 3.57
N SER A 218 -12.59 -0.70 2.86
CA SER A 218 -12.62 -1.74 1.84
C SER A 218 -13.21 -3.04 2.38
N ARG A 219 -14.08 -3.65 1.60
CA ARG A 219 -14.75 -4.92 1.90
C ARG A 219 -14.10 -6.08 1.15
N ALA A 220 -13.61 -5.81 -0.07
CA ALA A 220 -13.12 -6.84 -0.97
C ALA A 220 -11.73 -7.34 -0.61
N ASN A 221 -10.87 -6.55 0.00
CA ASN A 221 -9.51 -6.95 0.39
C ASN A 221 -8.82 -7.75 -0.71
N VAL A 222 -8.62 -7.12 -1.85
CA VAL A 222 -8.11 -7.74 -3.06
C VAL A 222 -6.60 -7.96 -3.01
N HIS A 223 -6.17 -9.12 -3.55
CA HIS A 223 -4.76 -9.50 -3.66
C HIS A 223 -4.48 -10.32 -4.92
N ASN A 224 -3.20 -10.41 -5.27
CA ASN A 224 -2.64 -11.36 -6.23
C ASN A 224 -3.38 -11.42 -7.57
N PRO A 225 -3.46 -10.32 -8.33
CA PRO A 225 -4.00 -10.39 -9.68
C PRO A 225 -3.10 -11.26 -10.56
N MET A 226 -3.70 -12.16 -11.33
CA MET A 226 -3.00 -13.07 -12.24
C MET A 226 -3.80 -13.27 -13.51
N PHE A 227 -3.13 -13.33 -14.65
CA PHE A 227 -3.77 -13.74 -15.90
C PHE A 227 -3.90 -15.24 -16.00
N ASP A 228 -5.02 -15.71 -16.54
CA ASP A 228 -5.13 -17.05 -17.08
C ASP A 228 -4.75 -17.09 -18.58
N GLN A 229 -4.78 -18.29 -19.16
CA GLN A 229 -4.40 -18.49 -20.56
C GLN A 229 -5.35 -17.80 -21.57
N ASP A 230 -6.56 -17.45 -21.16
CA ASP A 230 -7.58 -16.82 -21.98
C ASP A 230 -7.56 -15.28 -21.82
N GLY A 231 -6.65 -14.75 -21.03
CA GLY A 231 -6.49 -13.30 -20.81
C GLY A 231 -7.43 -12.72 -19.77
N ARG A 232 -8.09 -13.56 -18.97
CA ARG A 232 -8.91 -13.09 -17.83
C ARG A 232 -8.02 -12.85 -16.61
N VAL A 233 -8.39 -11.89 -15.80
CA VAL A 233 -7.65 -11.50 -14.59
C VAL A 233 -8.31 -12.12 -13.36
N TRP A 234 -7.66 -13.09 -12.78
CA TRP A 234 -8.05 -13.71 -11.52
C TRP A 234 -7.43 -12.98 -10.35
N ILE A 235 -8.21 -12.81 -9.30
CA ILE A 235 -7.77 -12.18 -8.05
C ILE A 235 -8.20 -13.01 -6.86
N THR A 236 -7.48 -12.91 -5.76
CA THR A 236 -8.01 -13.32 -4.48
C THR A 236 -8.70 -12.12 -3.85
N ALA A 237 -9.98 -12.26 -3.59
CA ALA A 237 -10.78 -11.19 -2.99
C ALA A 237 -11.78 -11.78 -2.00
N ARG A 238 -12.16 -11.00 -1.04
CA ARG A 238 -13.25 -11.34 -0.16
C ARG A 238 -14.56 -11.07 -0.90
N VAL A 239 -15.37 -12.11 -1.10
CA VAL A 239 -16.63 -12.01 -1.85
C VAL A 239 -17.85 -12.11 -0.93
N ARG A 240 -17.69 -12.51 0.33
CA ARG A 240 -18.74 -12.62 1.35
C ARG A 240 -18.20 -12.30 2.74
N GLY A 241 -19.10 -12.18 3.72
CA GLY A 241 -18.75 -11.97 5.12
C GLY A 241 -17.78 -13.03 5.68
N ARG A 242 -17.11 -12.73 6.78
CA ARG A 242 -16.07 -13.61 7.36
C ARG A 242 -16.63 -14.92 7.88
N THR A 243 -17.86 -14.93 8.39
CA THR A 243 -18.51 -16.14 8.90
C THR A 243 -18.95 -17.01 7.73
N ASN A 244 -18.55 -18.27 7.77
CA ASN A 244 -18.99 -19.23 6.77
C ASN A 244 -20.46 -19.60 6.98
N PRO A 245 -21.18 -19.97 5.92
CA PRO A 245 -22.52 -20.57 6.02
C PRO A 245 -22.53 -21.81 6.90
N ASP A 246 -23.66 -22.12 7.53
CA ASP A 246 -23.82 -23.24 8.46
C ASP A 246 -23.39 -24.58 7.87
N PHE A 247 -23.59 -24.78 6.55
CA PHE A 247 -23.18 -26.01 5.88
C PHE A 247 -21.67 -26.25 5.84
N CYS A 248 -20.85 -25.22 6.10
CA CYS A 248 -19.39 -25.33 6.22
C CYS A 248 -18.91 -25.55 7.66
N GLN A 249 -19.78 -25.34 8.64
CA GLN A 249 -19.40 -25.27 10.05
C GLN A 249 -19.45 -26.65 10.73
N GLU A 250 -18.85 -26.74 11.91
CA GLU A 250 -18.89 -27.93 12.75
C GLU A 250 -20.33 -28.34 13.09
N GLY A 251 -20.61 -29.62 13.01
CA GLY A 251 -21.97 -30.17 13.24
C GLY A 251 -22.81 -30.27 11.96
N SER A 252 -22.37 -29.72 10.85
CA SER A 252 -23.06 -29.89 9.58
C SER A 252 -22.91 -31.29 9.00
N SER A 253 -24.00 -31.81 8.39
CA SER A 253 -23.97 -33.07 7.64
C SER A 253 -23.34 -32.94 6.24
N HIS A 254 -22.99 -31.75 5.81
CA HIS A 254 -22.38 -31.53 4.49
C HIS A 254 -21.01 -32.17 4.40
N PRO A 255 -20.67 -32.91 3.32
CA PRO A 255 -19.41 -33.65 3.21
C PRO A 255 -18.14 -32.81 3.41
N SER A 256 -18.16 -31.56 2.96
CA SER A 256 -17.00 -30.65 3.14
C SER A 256 -16.78 -30.31 4.61
N ALA A 257 -17.85 -30.09 5.38
CA ALA A 257 -17.75 -29.80 6.81
C ALA A 257 -17.38 -31.02 7.63
N GLN A 258 -17.79 -32.21 7.18
CA GLN A 258 -17.37 -33.48 7.82
C GLN A 258 -15.89 -33.75 7.59
N ALA A 259 -15.37 -33.39 6.41
CA ALA A 259 -13.94 -33.55 6.09
C ALA A 259 -13.08 -32.45 6.77
N TYR A 260 -13.54 -31.21 6.72
CA TYR A 260 -12.81 -30.05 7.27
C TYR A 260 -13.77 -28.91 7.61
N PRO A 261 -14.32 -28.88 8.82
CA PRO A 261 -15.22 -27.80 9.25
C PRO A 261 -14.48 -26.47 9.38
N THR A 262 -15.08 -25.38 8.90
CA THR A 262 -14.52 -24.05 8.98
C THR A 262 -15.55 -23.03 9.45
N GLN A 263 -15.29 -22.34 10.53
CA GLN A 263 -16.15 -21.29 11.09
C GLN A 263 -16.05 -19.98 10.29
N ALA A 264 -14.85 -19.67 9.83
CA ALA A 264 -14.57 -18.42 9.15
C ALA A 264 -13.80 -18.66 7.85
N ASN A 265 -13.94 -17.74 6.93
CA ASN A 265 -13.18 -17.74 5.69
C ASN A 265 -12.31 -16.48 5.56
N GLY A 266 -11.32 -16.59 4.71
CA GLY A 266 -10.50 -15.47 4.26
C GLY A 266 -10.95 -14.96 2.90
N ARG A 267 -9.98 -14.82 1.98
CA ARG A 267 -10.23 -14.47 0.57
C ARG A 267 -10.74 -15.68 -0.20
N GLN A 268 -11.59 -15.40 -1.16
CA GLN A 268 -12.06 -16.32 -2.18
C GLN A 268 -11.47 -15.90 -3.54
N LEU A 269 -12.05 -16.37 -4.63
CA LEU A 269 -11.63 -16.02 -5.98
C LEU A 269 -12.67 -15.10 -6.64
N GLY A 270 -12.17 -14.08 -7.31
CA GLY A 270 -12.91 -13.27 -8.25
C GLY A 270 -12.21 -13.26 -9.60
N MET A 271 -12.93 -12.96 -10.66
CA MET A 271 -12.40 -12.95 -12.01
C MET A 271 -12.97 -11.77 -12.78
N HIS A 272 -12.09 -11.01 -13.40
CA HIS A 272 -12.45 -9.96 -14.36
C HIS A 272 -12.11 -10.43 -15.77
N ASP A 273 -13.08 -10.32 -16.67
CA ASP A 273 -12.89 -10.55 -18.10
C ASP A 273 -12.69 -9.21 -18.81
N PRO A 274 -11.48 -8.86 -19.25
CA PRO A 274 -11.22 -7.60 -19.93
C PRO A 274 -11.98 -7.47 -21.28
N SER A 275 -12.37 -8.57 -21.89
CA SER A 275 -13.07 -8.57 -23.19
C SER A 275 -14.53 -8.16 -23.06
N THR A 276 -15.16 -8.45 -21.95
CA THR A 276 -16.57 -8.10 -21.67
C THR A 276 -16.70 -6.95 -20.66
N GLY A 277 -15.66 -6.71 -19.87
CA GLY A 277 -15.69 -5.79 -18.73
C GLY A 277 -16.38 -6.37 -17.50
N GLU A 278 -16.81 -7.63 -17.53
CA GLU A 278 -17.52 -8.26 -16.42
C GLU A 278 -16.60 -8.66 -15.29
N TYR A 279 -17.13 -8.60 -14.08
CA TYR A 279 -16.52 -9.17 -12.87
C TYR A 279 -17.45 -10.24 -12.29
N THR A 280 -16.90 -11.41 -12.02
CA THR A 280 -17.62 -12.56 -11.44
C THR A 280 -16.85 -13.14 -10.25
N HIS A 281 -17.54 -13.92 -9.41
CA HIS A 281 -16.99 -14.55 -8.22
C HIS A 281 -17.80 -15.82 -7.87
#